data_d7bb60ee52b424d89c3eccf3f7c4309b
#
_entry.id   d7bb60ee52b424d89c3eccf3f7c4309b
#
_cell.length_a   1.000
_cell.length_b   1.000
_cell.length_c   1.000
_cell.angle_alpha   90.00
_cell.angle_beta   90.00
_cell.angle_gamma   90.00
#
_symmetry.space_group_name_H-M   'P 1'
#
loop_
_entity.id
_entity.type
_entity.pdbx_description
1 polymer ?
#
loop_
_entity_poly.entity_id
_entity_poly.type
_entity_poly.pdbx_seq_one_letter_code
_entity_poly.pdbx_strand_id
1 'polypeptide(L)'
;MADPIIWRAVEEDIADIRTLTIRAYTKWVEITPRPPRPMTADYNQAFADHRFDLLVDQGRLIGLVETVAEGDELMIVNVAVEPERQGQGHGFTLMRHAEEIARLSGLAGTRLYTNKLMTSNIALYERLGYEFEKETHHDLGTVAVHMKYSFSPRRDK
;
A
#
# COMPACT_ATOMS: atom_id res chain seq x y z
N MET A 1 -5.18 -23.01 14.19
CA MET A 1 -4.24 -22.38 13.24
C MET A 1 -4.01 -20.94 13.61
N ALA A 2 -2.79 -20.52 13.56
CA ALA A 2 -2.47 -19.14 13.91
C ALA A 2 -2.85 -18.18 12.77
N ASP A 3 -3.29 -16.99 13.12
CA ASP A 3 -3.53 -15.93 12.14
C ASP A 3 -2.20 -15.42 11.58
N PRO A 4 -2.19 -14.86 10.36
CA PRO A 4 -1.03 -14.17 9.86
C PRO A 4 -0.59 -13.05 10.80
N ILE A 5 0.70 -12.82 10.88
CA ILE A 5 1.26 -11.77 11.72
C ILE A 5 1.97 -10.73 10.88
N ILE A 6 2.05 -9.51 11.40
CA ILE A 6 2.74 -8.42 10.74
C ILE A 6 3.99 -8.09 11.54
N TRP A 7 5.14 -8.01 10.85
CA TRP A 7 6.35 -7.50 11.46
C TRP A 7 7.08 -6.56 10.51
N ARG A 8 7.95 -5.74 11.08
CA ARG A 8 8.71 -4.79 10.27
C ARG A 8 9.81 -5.50 9.50
N ALA A 9 9.96 -5.16 8.23
CA ALA A 9 10.97 -5.76 7.36
C ALA A 9 12.38 -5.40 7.78
N VAL A 10 13.32 -6.29 7.50
CA VAL A 10 14.75 -6.06 7.64
C VAL A 10 15.39 -6.10 6.25
N GLU A 11 16.66 -5.69 6.17
CA GLU A 11 17.36 -5.57 4.89
C GLU A 11 17.36 -6.86 4.08
N GLU A 12 17.45 -8.00 4.77
CA GLU A 12 17.45 -9.32 4.13
C GLU A 12 16.14 -9.62 3.40
N ASP A 13 15.07 -8.86 3.67
CA ASP A 13 13.78 -9.08 3.04
C ASP A 13 13.63 -8.39 1.68
N ILE A 14 14.59 -7.56 1.27
CA ILE A 14 14.44 -6.71 0.08
C ILE A 14 14.15 -7.51 -1.18
N ALA A 15 14.86 -8.62 -1.40
CA ALA A 15 14.64 -9.44 -2.60
C ALA A 15 13.24 -10.03 -2.63
N ASP A 16 12.73 -10.49 -1.48
CA ASP A 16 11.39 -11.06 -1.39
C ASP A 16 10.32 -9.98 -1.54
N ILE A 17 10.57 -8.78 -1.03
CA ILE A 17 9.67 -7.63 -1.23
C ILE A 17 9.50 -7.35 -2.72
N ARG A 18 10.60 -7.28 -3.47
CA ARG A 18 10.56 -7.05 -4.91
C ARG A 18 9.79 -8.14 -5.62
N THR A 19 10.11 -9.40 -5.33
CA THR A 19 9.47 -10.54 -5.98
C THR A 19 7.98 -10.57 -5.72
N LEU A 20 7.56 -10.40 -4.48
CA LEU A 20 6.15 -10.36 -4.13
C LEU A 20 5.42 -9.23 -4.85
N THR A 21 6.03 -8.04 -4.86
CA THR A 21 5.40 -6.87 -5.49
C THR A 21 5.19 -7.10 -6.99
N ILE A 22 6.22 -7.59 -7.68
CA ILE A 22 6.11 -7.87 -9.11
C ILE A 22 4.97 -8.86 -9.36
N ARG A 23 4.90 -9.95 -8.59
CA ARG A 23 3.85 -10.95 -8.75
C ARG A 23 2.46 -10.36 -8.50
N ALA A 24 2.34 -9.55 -7.45
CA ALA A 24 1.05 -8.97 -7.07
C ALA A 24 0.50 -8.01 -8.12
N TYR A 25 1.37 -7.29 -8.81
CA TYR A 25 0.95 -6.28 -9.80
C TYR A 25 0.92 -6.82 -11.24
N THR A 26 1.35 -8.04 -11.48
CA THR A 26 1.40 -8.61 -12.83
C THR A 26 0.06 -8.56 -13.55
N LYS A 27 -1.04 -8.73 -12.83
CA LYS A 27 -2.39 -8.68 -13.42
C LYS A 27 -2.72 -7.33 -14.05
N TRP A 28 -2.02 -6.27 -13.69
CA TRP A 28 -2.28 -4.93 -14.21
C TRP A 28 -1.49 -4.59 -15.47
N VAL A 29 -0.49 -5.41 -15.84
CA VAL A 29 0.43 -5.11 -16.94
C VAL A 29 -0.30 -4.94 -18.26
N GLU A 30 -1.34 -5.73 -18.51
CA GLU A 30 -2.10 -5.64 -19.76
C GLU A 30 -3.16 -4.55 -19.74
N ILE A 31 -3.43 -3.98 -18.56
CA ILE A 31 -4.48 -2.98 -18.37
C ILE A 31 -3.93 -1.57 -18.43
N THR A 32 -2.74 -1.36 -17.83
CA THR A 32 -2.13 -0.04 -17.77
C THR A 32 -1.16 0.18 -18.91
N PRO A 33 -1.01 1.45 -19.40
CA PRO A 33 -0.10 1.73 -20.53
C PRO A 33 1.36 1.41 -20.23
N ARG A 34 1.74 1.46 -18.95
CA ARG A 34 3.09 1.11 -18.48
C ARG A 34 2.98 0.16 -17.31
N PRO A 35 4.02 -0.61 -17.02
CA PRO A 35 4.03 -1.37 -15.78
C PRO A 35 3.81 -0.45 -14.58
N PRO A 36 2.97 -0.83 -13.61
CA PRO A 36 2.80 -0.03 -12.39
C PRO A 36 4.15 0.24 -11.72
N ARG A 37 4.29 1.45 -11.17
CA ARG A 37 5.55 1.88 -10.56
C ARG A 37 6.15 0.88 -9.56
N PRO A 38 5.36 0.23 -8.70
CA PRO A 38 5.94 -0.73 -7.77
C PRO A 38 6.69 -1.87 -8.44
N MET A 39 6.37 -2.20 -9.70
CA MET A 39 7.05 -3.29 -10.41
C MET A 39 8.45 -2.91 -10.87
N THR A 40 8.76 -1.62 -11.01
CA THR A 40 10.03 -1.15 -11.54
C THR A 40 10.83 -0.33 -10.54
N ALA A 41 10.36 -0.19 -9.32
CA ALA A 41 11.03 0.61 -8.30
C ALA A 41 12.36 -0.03 -7.89
N ASP A 42 13.29 0.83 -7.47
CA ASP A 42 14.55 0.40 -6.86
C ASP A 42 14.29 0.11 -5.38
N TYR A 43 14.16 -1.16 -5.03
CA TYR A 43 13.80 -1.53 -3.66
C TYR A 43 14.95 -1.39 -2.65
N ASN A 44 16.18 -1.34 -3.11
CA ASN A 44 17.29 -0.99 -2.22
C ASN A 44 17.16 0.45 -1.74
N GLN A 45 16.85 1.36 -2.67
CA GLN A 45 16.63 2.75 -2.33
C GLN A 45 15.34 2.93 -1.54
N ALA A 46 14.27 2.27 -1.97
CA ALA A 46 12.98 2.37 -1.28
C ALA A 46 13.10 1.89 0.18
N PHE A 47 13.83 0.82 0.42
CA PHE A 47 14.02 0.32 1.78
C PHE A 47 14.77 1.31 2.65
N ALA A 48 15.71 2.06 2.08
CA ALA A 48 16.45 3.08 2.81
C ALA A 48 15.56 4.29 3.17
N ASP A 49 14.59 4.62 2.31
CA ASP A 49 13.80 5.84 2.43
C ASP A 49 12.43 5.62 3.05
N HIS A 50 11.89 4.42 2.97
CA HIS A 50 10.51 4.11 3.38
C HIS A 50 10.49 2.99 4.41
N ARG A 51 9.33 2.85 5.05
CA ARG A 51 9.08 1.76 5.99
C ARG A 51 8.32 0.65 5.29
N PHE A 52 8.75 -0.59 5.52
CA PHE A 52 8.05 -1.78 5.01
C PHE A 52 7.61 -2.65 6.18
N ASP A 53 6.34 -3.03 6.17
CA ASP A 53 5.77 -3.98 7.13
C ASP A 53 5.27 -5.19 6.34
N LEU A 54 5.59 -6.37 6.83
CA LEU A 54 5.34 -7.62 6.12
C LEU A 54 4.24 -8.42 6.79
N LEU A 55 3.35 -8.99 6.00
CA LEU A 55 2.34 -9.92 6.48
C LEU A 55 2.85 -11.32 6.22
N VAL A 56 3.01 -12.10 7.28
CA VAL A 56 3.62 -13.43 7.22
C VAL A 56 2.63 -14.45 7.76
N ASP A 57 2.43 -15.52 7.02
CA ASP A 57 1.54 -16.61 7.39
C ASP A 57 2.34 -17.91 7.41
N GLN A 58 2.48 -18.50 8.59
CA GLN A 58 3.22 -19.77 8.79
C GLN A 58 4.62 -19.70 8.16
N GLY A 59 5.33 -18.60 8.43
CA GLY A 59 6.68 -18.42 7.96
C GLY A 59 6.82 -17.98 6.51
N ARG A 60 5.70 -17.79 5.81
CA ARG A 60 5.72 -17.40 4.39
C ARG A 60 5.25 -15.96 4.24
N LEU A 61 6.00 -15.17 3.49
CA LEU A 61 5.61 -13.79 3.15
C LEU A 61 4.43 -13.83 2.18
N ILE A 62 3.30 -13.23 2.59
CA ILE A 62 2.09 -13.22 1.75
C ILE A 62 1.59 -11.80 1.43
N GLY A 63 2.13 -10.79 2.08
CA GLY A 63 1.72 -9.42 1.79
C GLY A 63 2.67 -8.42 2.40
N LEU A 64 2.55 -7.16 1.96
CA LEU A 64 3.35 -6.08 2.51
C LEU A 64 2.66 -4.74 2.32
N VAL A 65 3.05 -3.78 3.15
CA VAL A 65 2.68 -2.38 2.97
C VAL A 65 3.92 -1.51 3.14
N GLU A 66 4.10 -0.58 2.20
CA GLU A 66 5.21 0.37 2.16
C GLU A 66 4.66 1.76 2.45
N THR A 67 5.24 2.44 3.44
CA THR A 67 4.76 3.75 3.88
C THR A 67 5.90 4.72 4.08
N VAL A 68 5.57 6.02 3.97
CA VAL A 68 6.49 7.10 4.29
C VAL A 68 5.71 8.29 4.80
N ALA A 69 6.20 8.94 5.85
CA ALA A 69 5.57 10.14 6.37
C ALA A 69 5.85 11.31 5.44
N GLU A 70 4.81 12.06 5.10
CA GLU A 70 4.91 13.27 4.28
C GLU A 70 4.07 14.35 4.93
N GLY A 71 4.72 15.39 5.47
CA GLY A 71 4.01 16.42 6.20
C GLY A 71 3.33 15.83 7.44
N ASP A 72 2.04 16.05 7.56
CA ASP A 72 1.26 15.52 8.69
C ASP A 72 0.46 14.27 8.34
N GLU A 73 0.77 13.63 7.21
CA GLU A 73 0.07 12.42 6.76
C GLU A 73 1.05 11.29 6.45
N LEU A 74 0.56 10.07 6.51
CA LEU A 74 1.33 8.90 6.11
C LEU A 74 0.94 8.53 4.69
N MET A 75 1.90 8.57 3.78
CA MET A 75 1.69 8.13 2.41
C MET A 75 1.81 6.62 2.35
N ILE A 76 0.78 5.95 1.82
CA ILE A 76 0.83 4.52 1.54
C ILE A 76 1.31 4.38 0.10
N VAL A 77 2.54 3.92 -0.06
CA VAL A 77 3.22 3.89 -1.36
C VAL A 77 2.88 2.62 -2.12
N ASN A 78 2.73 1.51 -1.41
CA ASN A 78 2.54 0.20 -2.03
C ASN A 78 1.86 -0.74 -1.05
N VAL A 79 0.81 -1.41 -1.52
CA VAL A 79 0.19 -2.53 -0.80
C VAL A 79 0.18 -3.69 -1.78
N ALA A 80 0.80 -4.80 -1.41
CA ALA A 80 0.91 -5.96 -2.27
C ALA A 80 0.49 -7.21 -1.51
N VAL A 81 -0.28 -8.08 -2.17
CA VAL A 81 -0.70 -9.36 -1.61
C VAL A 81 -0.40 -10.45 -2.65
N GLU A 82 0.15 -11.57 -2.20
CA GLU A 82 0.42 -12.73 -3.04
C GLU A 82 -0.83 -13.05 -3.87
N PRO A 83 -0.71 -13.24 -5.20
CA PRO A 83 -1.90 -13.44 -6.05
C PRO A 83 -2.84 -14.53 -5.56
N GLU A 84 -2.30 -15.64 -5.07
CA GLU A 84 -3.10 -16.76 -4.57
C GLU A 84 -3.87 -16.44 -3.29
N ARG A 85 -3.50 -15.35 -2.62
CA ARG A 85 -4.07 -14.97 -1.33
C ARG A 85 -4.92 -13.70 -1.44
N GLN A 86 -5.10 -13.17 -2.64
CA GLN A 86 -5.97 -12.01 -2.86
C GLN A 86 -7.43 -12.40 -2.67
N GLY A 87 -8.26 -11.42 -2.30
CA GLY A 87 -9.67 -11.67 -2.05
C GLY A 87 -9.97 -12.28 -0.69
N GLN A 88 -8.99 -12.35 0.21
CA GLN A 88 -9.14 -12.96 1.54
C GLN A 88 -9.05 -11.94 2.67
N GLY A 89 -9.07 -10.66 2.36
CA GLY A 89 -9.04 -9.60 3.37
C GLY A 89 -7.66 -9.15 3.80
N HIS A 90 -6.60 -9.64 3.17
CA HIS A 90 -5.23 -9.28 3.57
C HIS A 90 -4.89 -7.84 3.22
N GLY A 91 -5.38 -7.34 2.08
CA GLY A 91 -5.21 -5.93 1.73
C GLY A 91 -5.88 -5.02 2.75
N PHE A 92 -7.06 -5.40 3.20
CA PHE A 92 -7.77 -4.68 4.26
C PHE A 92 -6.93 -4.63 5.54
N THR A 93 -6.37 -5.79 5.94
CA THR A 93 -5.54 -5.89 7.13
C THR A 93 -4.32 -4.99 7.04
N LEU A 94 -3.64 -4.99 5.89
CA LEU A 94 -2.45 -4.17 5.68
C LEU A 94 -2.78 -2.68 5.70
N MET A 95 -3.89 -2.28 5.10
CA MET A 95 -4.32 -0.88 5.12
C MET A 95 -4.63 -0.40 6.53
N ARG A 96 -5.36 -1.21 7.31
CA ARG A 96 -5.66 -0.86 8.70
C ARG A 96 -4.39 -0.79 9.55
N HIS A 97 -3.41 -1.64 9.26
CA HIS A 97 -2.12 -1.57 9.93
C HIS A 97 -1.41 -0.23 9.64
N ALA A 98 -1.41 0.21 8.38
CA ALA A 98 -0.83 1.49 8.01
C ALA A 98 -1.52 2.65 8.73
N GLU A 99 -2.84 2.60 8.84
CA GLU A 99 -3.59 3.63 9.56
C GLU A 99 -3.20 3.66 11.05
N GLU A 100 -2.97 2.49 11.63
CA GLU A 100 -2.55 2.43 13.03
C GLU A 100 -1.15 3.00 13.21
N ILE A 101 -0.23 2.73 12.28
CA ILE A 101 1.09 3.36 12.30
C ILE A 101 0.94 4.90 12.31
N ALA A 102 0.07 5.41 11.44
CA ALA A 102 -0.15 6.85 11.36
C ALA A 102 -0.70 7.42 12.66
N ARG A 103 -1.68 6.74 13.28
CA ARG A 103 -2.24 7.17 14.55
C ARG A 103 -1.20 7.19 15.66
N LEU A 104 -0.43 6.12 15.76
CA LEU A 104 0.60 6.00 16.80
C LEU A 104 1.72 7.02 16.61
N SER A 105 1.93 7.49 15.38
CA SER A 105 2.93 8.51 15.08
C SER A 105 2.39 9.92 15.21
N GLY A 106 1.13 10.10 15.60
CA GLY A 106 0.53 11.42 15.76
C GLY A 106 0.18 12.11 14.47
N LEU A 107 0.08 11.36 13.35
CA LEU A 107 -0.25 11.93 12.05
C LEU A 107 -1.76 12.09 11.90
N ALA A 108 -2.18 12.99 10.99
CA ALA A 108 -3.58 13.35 10.84
C ALA A 108 -4.38 12.35 10.00
N GLY A 109 -3.72 11.52 9.23
CA GLY A 109 -4.39 10.56 8.38
C GLY A 109 -3.43 9.86 7.45
N THR A 110 -3.99 9.13 6.51
CA THR A 110 -3.24 8.42 5.48
C THR A 110 -3.68 8.91 4.10
N ARG A 111 -2.81 8.80 3.13
CA ARG A 111 -3.14 9.12 1.75
C ARG A 111 -2.44 8.17 0.81
N LEU A 112 -2.96 8.07 -0.40
CA LEU A 112 -2.39 7.23 -1.44
C LEU A 112 -2.74 7.79 -2.81
N TYR A 113 -2.09 7.27 -3.83
CA TYR A 113 -2.55 7.44 -5.19
C TYR A 113 -2.40 6.11 -5.93
N THR A 114 -3.27 5.90 -6.91
CA THR A 114 -3.27 4.67 -7.70
C THR A 114 -3.71 4.99 -9.12
N ASN A 115 -3.34 4.14 -10.07
CA ASN A 115 -3.76 4.31 -11.45
C ASN A 115 -5.27 4.18 -11.54
N LYS A 116 -5.92 5.12 -12.25
CA LYS A 116 -7.38 5.15 -12.40
C LYS A 116 -7.95 3.85 -12.97
N LEU A 117 -7.16 3.11 -13.74
CA LEU A 117 -7.58 1.84 -14.33
C LEU A 117 -7.58 0.69 -13.34
N MET A 118 -6.96 0.86 -12.18
CA MET A 118 -6.94 -0.17 -11.14
C MET A 118 -8.22 -0.14 -10.31
N THR A 119 -9.34 -0.45 -10.93
CA THR A 119 -10.67 -0.25 -10.36
C THR A 119 -10.93 -1.06 -9.10
N SER A 120 -10.40 -2.28 -9.00
CA SER A 120 -10.58 -3.09 -7.80
C SER A 120 -9.84 -2.50 -6.60
N ASN A 121 -8.69 -1.87 -6.83
CA ASN A 121 -7.96 -1.19 -5.76
C ASN A 121 -8.74 0.03 -5.27
N ILE A 122 -9.26 0.82 -6.20
CA ILE A 122 -10.07 2.00 -5.83
C ILE A 122 -11.29 1.57 -5.03
N ALA A 123 -11.97 0.50 -5.44
CA ALA A 123 -13.13 -0.01 -4.73
C ALA A 123 -12.77 -0.44 -3.30
N LEU A 124 -11.60 -1.08 -3.12
CA LEU A 124 -11.13 -1.45 -1.80
C LEU A 124 -10.93 -0.22 -0.92
N TYR A 125 -10.26 0.81 -1.46
CA TYR A 125 -10.01 2.02 -0.68
C TYR A 125 -11.29 2.74 -0.31
N GLU A 126 -12.27 2.78 -1.22
CA GLU A 126 -13.58 3.37 -0.92
C GLU A 126 -14.28 2.61 0.22
N ARG A 127 -14.23 1.28 0.21
CA ARG A 127 -14.83 0.48 1.29
C ARG A 127 -14.15 0.73 2.63
N LEU A 128 -12.87 1.12 2.61
CA LEU A 128 -12.13 1.43 3.82
C LEU A 128 -12.42 2.85 4.34
N GLY A 129 -13.15 3.65 3.59
CA GLY A 129 -13.50 5.01 3.98
C GLY A 129 -12.62 6.09 3.35
N TYR A 130 -11.78 5.73 2.41
CA TYR A 130 -10.96 6.71 1.69
C TYR A 130 -11.83 7.51 0.75
N GLU A 131 -11.56 8.81 0.68
CA GLU A 131 -12.30 9.74 -0.16
C GLU A 131 -11.42 10.23 -1.30
N PHE A 132 -12.03 10.40 -2.46
CA PHE A 132 -11.38 11.00 -3.62
C PHE A 132 -10.91 12.41 -3.29
N GLU A 133 -9.67 12.73 -3.67
CA GLU A 133 -9.13 14.07 -3.49
C GLU A 133 -8.94 14.78 -4.82
N LYS A 134 -8.23 14.15 -5.76
CA LYS A 134 -7.94 14.76 -7.05
C LYS A 134 -7.42 13.70 -8.02
N GLU A 135 -7.37 14.07 -9.30
CA GLU A 135 -6.66 13.31 -10.32
C GLU A 135 -5.44 14.10 -10.77
N THR A 136 -4.36 13.39 -11.09
CA THR A 136 -3.21 13.98 -11.76
C THR A 136 -2.97 13.24 -13.06
N HIS A 137 -2.63 14.00 -14.11
CA HIS A 137 -2.43 13.46 -15.45
C HIS A 137 -0.95 13.41 -15.74
N HIS A 138 -0.50 12.27 -16.25
CA HIS A 138 0.91 12.03 -16.55
C HIS A 138 1.07 11.71 -18.03
N ASP A 139 2.32 11.55 -18.46
CA ASP A 139 2.63 11.22 -19.86
C ASP A 139 1.97 9.92 -20.27
N LEU A 140 1.69 9.79 -21.58
CA LEU A 140 1.05 8.61 -22.20
C LEU A 140 -0.37 8.37 -21.71
N GLY A 141 -1.05 9.42 -21.21
CA GLY A 141 -2.45 9.31 -20.82
C GLY A 141 -2.69 8.61 -19.49
N THR A 142 -1.66 8.37 -18.71
CA THR A 142 -1.81 7.77 -17.39
C THR A 142 -2.46 8.78 -16.44
N VAL A 143 -3.47 8.34 -15.71
CA VAL A 143 -4.17 9.16 -14.74
C VAL A 143 -4.04 8.52 -13.36
N ALA A 144 -3.56 9.29 -12.39
CA ALA A 144 -3.49 8.85 -11.00
C ALA A 144 -4.68 9.44 -10.22
N VAL A 145 -5.34 8.59 -9.45
CA VAL A 145 -6.40 8.98 -8.54
C VAL A 145 -5.80 9.08 -7.15
N HIS A 146 -5.94 10.25 -6.52
CA HIS A 146 -5.46 10.48 -5.17
C HIS A 146 -6.62 10.37 -4.20
N MET A 147 -6.41 9.61 -3.13
CA MET A 147 -7.41 9.37 -2.11
C MET A 147 -6.80 9.57 -0.74
N LYS A 148 -7.63 9.93 0.23
CA LYS A 148 -7.16 10.15 1.59
C LYS A 148 -8.17 9.69 2.62
N TYR A 149 -7.68 9.38 3.80
CA TYR A 149 -8.48 9.02 4.96
C TYR A 149 -8.00 9.84 6.14
N SER A 150 -8.81 10.79 6.57
CA SER A 150 -8.48 11.69 7.68
C SER A 150 -9.07 11.13 8.97
N PHE A 151 -8.25 11.09 10.01
CA PHE A 151 -8.73 10.62 11.31
C PHE A 151 -9.61 11.69 11.93
N SER A 152 -10.67 11.26 12.59
CA SER A 152 -11.51 12.19 13.30
C SER A 152 -10.72 12.82 14.44
N PRO A 153 -10.80 14.14 14.63
CA PRO A 153 -10.14 14.76 15.77
C PRO A 153 -10.66 14.13 17.07
N ARG A 154 -9.74 13.88 18.00
CA ARG A 154 -10.17 13.48 19.34
C ARG A 154 -11.00 14.60 19.94
N ARG A 155 -12.10 14.23 20.53
CA ARG A 155 -12.88 15.20 21.30
C ARG A 155 -12.15 15.39 22.63
N ASP A 156 -11.54 16.53 22.78
CA ASP A 156 -10.92 16.89 24.04
C ASP A 156 -11.98 17.34 25.02
N LYS A 157 -11.76 16.99 26.24
CA LYS A 157 -12.69 17.36 27.32
C LYS A 157 -12.37 18.73 27.84
#